data_829951b2e349f72f280293dbcb06c45b
#
_entry.id   829951b2e349f72f280293dbcb06c45b
#
_cell.length_a   1.000
_cell.length_b   1.000
_cell.length_c   1.000
_cell.angle_alpha   90.00
_cell.angle_beta   90.00
_cell.angle_gamma   90.00
#
_symmetry.space_group_name_H-M   'P 1'
#
loop_
_entity.id
_entity.type
_entity.pdbx_description
1 polymer ?
#
loop_
_entity_poly.entity_id
_entity_poly.type
_entity_poly.pdbx_seq_one_letter_code
_entity_poly.pdbx_strand_id
1 'polypeptide(L)'
;MATNADRYPLLSGIESPADLRAMPESDLPAVCEEIRRFLIDHLSVNPGHFASSMGAVELTVALHYVFDTPYDRIVWDVGHQAYGHKILTGRRDRFVDNRKFGGLSGFPNPDESIYDTFMAGHASNSISAALGMAVATTLQGETPRRNIVAVIGDASISGGLAFEGINNAANTPNNMLVILNDNDMSIDDNVGSLNSYLAHLTTSRPYNRIRYRLYRLLRRLHLISEGKKDRILRFNNSLKALLTKQHNIFEGLNIRYFGP
;
A
#
# COMPACT_ATOMS: atom_id res chain seq x y z
N MET A 1 -10.46 -25.22 -25.50
CA MET A 1 -10.59 -24.20 -24.41
C MET A 1 -9.34 -23.34 -24.49
N ALA A 2 -9.47 -22.01 -24.43
CA ALA A 2 -8.31 -21.12 -24.40
C ALA A 2 -7.49 -21.40 -23.13
N THR A 3 -6.18 -21.47 -23.26
CA THR A 3 -5.26 -21.65 -22.12
C THR A 3 -5.20 -20.37 -21.27
N ASN A 4 -4.67 -20.44 -20.05
CA ASN A 4 -4.41 -19.24 -19.26
C ASN A 4 -3.48 -18.27 -19.98
N ALA A 5 -2.50 -18.79 -20.73
CA ALA A 5 -1.59 -17.99 -21.55
C ALA A 5 -2.33 -17.20 -22.65
N ASP A 6 -3.38 -17.79 -23.25
CA ASP A 6 -4.20 -17.09 -24.25
C ASP A 6 -5.08 -15.98 -23.65
N ARG A 7 -5.51 -16.18 -22.39
CA ARG A 7 -6.45 -15.25 -21.70
C ARG A 7 -5.72 -14.12 -20.97
N TYR A 8 -4.54 -14.39 -20.44
CA TYR A 8 -3.73 -13.47 -19.61
C TYR A 8 -2.26 -13.54 -20.04
N PRO A 9 -1.93 -13.07 -21.24
CA PRO A 9 -0.60 -13.27 -21.83
C PRO A 9 0.55 -12.66 -21.02
N LEU A 10 0.36 -11.48 -20.42
CA LEU A 10 1.37 -10.84 -19.57
C LEU A 10 1.45 -11.52 -18.20
N LEU A 11 0.30 -11.72 -17.56
CA LEU A 11 0.23 -12.32 -16.22
C LEU A 11 0.74 -13.77 -16.21
N SER A 12 0.58 -14.50 -17.32
CA SER A 12 1.09 -15.87 -17.46
C SER A 12 2.61 -15.95 -17.38
N GLY A 13 3.32 -14.89 -17.75
CA GLY A 13 4.77 -14.80 -17.65
C GLY A 13 5.28 -14.36 -16.27
N ILE A 14 4.40 -14.04 -15.31
CA ILE A 14 4.77 -13.56 -13.97
C ILE A 14 4.61 -14.72 -12.97
N GLU A 15 5.70 -15.34 -12.59
CA GLU A 15 5.74 -16.36 -11.53
C GLU A 15 6.18 -15.77 -10.17
N SER A 16 6.87 -14.64 -10.22
CA SER A 16 7.39 -13.95 -9.03
C SER A 16 7.42 -12.44 -9.21
N PRO A 17 7.53 -11.66 -8.14
CA PRO A 17 7.74 -10.21 -8.26
C PRO A 17 8.99 -9.81 -9.04
N ALA A 18 9.99 -10.68 -9.15
CA ALA A 18 11.18 -10.40 -9.96
C ALA A 18 10.83 -10.34 -11.46
N ASP A 19 9.93 -11.19 -11.94
CA ASP A 19 9.47 -11.17 -13.31
C ASP A 19 8.69 -9.89 -13.62
N LEU A 20 7.84 -9.46 -12.69
CA LEU A 20 7.13 -8.18 -12.79
C LEU A 20 8.10 -6.99 -12.87
N ARG A 21 9.15 -6.96 -12.03
CA ARG A 21 10.17 -5.90 -12.05
C ARG A 21 11.01 -5.87 -13.32
N ALA A 22 11.10 -7.00 -14.03
CA ALA A 22 11.81 -7.07 -15.32
C ALA A 22 10.99 -6.50 -16.49
N MET A 23 9.69 -6.24 -16.30
CA MET A 23 8.81 -5.69 -17.33
C MET A 23 8.98 -4.19 -17.49
N PRO A 24 8.73 -3.63 -18.68
CA PRO A 24 8.63 -2.18 -18.86
C PRO A 24 7.48 -1.59 -18.03
N GLU A 25 7.70 -0.41 -17.44
CA GLU A 25 6.65 0.30 -16.67
C GLU A 25 5.38 0.56 -17.50
N SER A 26 5.53 0.73 -18.83
CA SER A 26 4.42 0.92 -19.77
C SER A 26 3.43 -0.24 -19.79
N ASP A 27 3.85 -1.44 -19.41
CA ASP A 27 3.03 -2.65 -19.47
C ASP A 27 2.23 -2.90 -18.17
N LEU A 28 2.61 -2.22 -17.08
CA LEU A 28 1.95 -2.39 -15.78
C LEU A 28 0.43 -2.14 -15.79
N PRO A 29 -0.11 -1.13 -16.52
CA PRO A 29 -1.55 -0.98 -16.66
C PRO A 29 -2.24 -2.19 -17.27
N ALA A 30 -1.62 -2.84 -18.27
CA ALA A 30 -2.16 -4.04 -18.90
C ALA A 30 -2.11 -5.24 -17.94
N VAL A 31 -1.04 -5.38 -17.14
CA VAL A 31 -0.96 -6.38 -16.07
C VAL A 31 -2.09 -6.18 -15.05
N CYS A 32 -2.37 -4.94 -14.64
CA CYS A 32 -3.50 -4.65 -13.75
C CYS A 32 -4.84 -5.11 -14.34
N GLU A 33 -5.08 -4.86 -15.61
CA GLU A 33 -6.29 -5.30 -16.30
C GLU A 33 -6.40 -6.83 -16.40
N GLU A 34 -5.29 -7.52 -16.60
CA GLU A 34 -5.27 -8.98 -16.62
C GLU A 34 -5.52 -9.57 -15.22
N ILE A 35 -4.96 -8.97 -14.16
CA ILE A 35 -5.26 -9.37 -12.77
C ILE A 35 -6.75 -9.17 -12.47
N ARG A 36 -7.36 -8.06 -12.90
CA ARG A 36 -8.80 -7.82 -12.71
C ARG A 36 -9.65 -8.89 -13.40
N ARG A 37 -9.36 -9.17 -14.67
CA ARG A 37 -10.07 -10.22 -15.41
C ARG A 37 -9.89 -11.58 -14.75
N PHE A 38 -8.68 -11.90 -14.30
CA PHE A 38 -8.40 -13.13 -13.57
C PHE A 38 -9.22 -13.24 -12.29
N LEU A 39 -9.28 -12.17 -11.49
CA LEU A 39 -10.09 -12.13 -10.27
C LEU A 39 -11.59 -12.30 -10.57
N ILE A 40 -12.12 -11.64 -11.59
CA ILE A 40 -13.51 -11.78 -12.01
C ILE A 40 -13.82 -13.23 -12.40
N ASP A 41 -12.99 -13.82 -13.26
CA ASP A 41 -13.19 -15.16 -13.77
C ASP A 41 -13.16 -16.23 -12.66
N HIS A 42 -12.26 -16.10 -11.68
CA HIS A 42 -12.12 -17.07 -10.60
C HIS A 42 -13.11 -16.85 -9.45
N LEU A 43 -13.34 -15.61 -9.05
CA LEU A 43 -14.19 -15.30 -7.91
C LEU A 43 -15.68 -15.35 -8.26
N SER A 44 -16.04 -15.32 -9.55
CA SER A 44 -17.42 -15.62 -10.00
C SER A 44 -17.81 -17.09 -9.75
N VAL A 45 -16.84 -17.99 -9.72
CA VAL A 45 -17.03 -19.43 -9.51
C VAL A 45 -16.73 -19.83 -8.05
N ASN A 46 -15.68 -19.27 -7.48
CA ASN A 46 -15.24 -19.54 -6.12
C ASN A 46 -15.21 -18.24 -5.30
N PRO A 47 -16.33 -17.85 -4.66
CA PRO A 47 -16.48 -16.54 -4.02
C PRO A 47 -15.44 -16.24 -2.93
N GLY A 48 -15.04 -14.97 -2.85
CA GLY A 48 -14.05 -14.49 -1.89
C GLY A 48 -14.13 -12.98 -1.68
N HIS A 49 -13.01 -12.38 -1.25
CA HIS A 49 -12.86 -10.94 -1.01
C HIS A 49 -12.72 -10.18 -2.35
N PHE A 50 -13.83 -10.07 -3.10
CA PHE A 50 -13.83 -9.54 -4.46
C PHE A 50 -13.56 -8.03 -4.50
N ALA A 51 -14.46 -7.22 -3.94
CA ALA A 51 -14.41 -5.76 -4.06
C ALA A 51 -13.12 -5.17 -3.46
N SER A 52 -12.72 -5.63 -2.28
CA SER A 52 -11.51 -5.19 -1.62
C SER A 52 -10.24 -5.53 -2.39
N SER A 53 -10.18 -6.70 -3.02
CA SER A 53 -9.04 -7.08 -3.86
C SER A 53 -9.01 -6.33 -5.19
N MET A 54 -10.18 -6.07 -5.80
CA MET A 54 -10.30 -5.26 -7.02
C MET A 54 -9.81 -3.82 -6.81
N GLY A 55 -10.12 -3.22 -5.65
CA GLY A 55 -9.69 -1.86 -5.30
C GLY A 55 -8.20 -1.73 -4.98
N ALA A 56 -7.48 -2.84 -4.81
CA ALA A 56 -6.06 -2.85 -4.46
C ALA A 56 -5.14 -3.35 -5.59
N VAL A 57 -5.64 -3.54 -6.81
CA VAL A 57 -4.85 -4.14 -7.91
C VAL A 57 -3.66 -3.26 -8.27
N GLU A 58 -3.87 -1.98 -8.61
CA GLU A 58 -2.78 -1.06 -8.98
C GLU A 58 -1.79 -0.87 -7.85
N LEU A 59 -2.29 -0.74 -6.63
CA LEU A 59 -1.45 -0.63 -5.44
C LEU A 59 -0.55 -1.87 -5.30
N THR A 60 -1.12 -3.06 -5.48
CA THR A 60 -0.39 -4.33 -5.37
C THR A 60 0.69 -4.45 -6.44
N VAL A 61 0.35 -4.14 -7.69
CA VAL A 61 1.31 -4.14 -8.81
C VAL A 61 2.44 -3.15 -8.55
N ALA A 62 2.11 -1.91 -8.15
CA ALA A 62 3.10 -0.88 -7.86
C ALA A 62 4.03 -1.29 -6.70
N LEU A 63 3.48 -1.88 -5.63
CA LEU A 63 4.28 -2.34 -4.49
C LEU A 63 5.29 -3.42 -4.91
N HIS A 64 4.86 -4.43 -5.65
CA HIS A 64 5.75 -5.50 -6.10
C HIS A 64 6.72 -5.08 -7.20
N TYR A 65 6.41 -4.00 -7.92
CA TYR A 65 7.30 -3.41 -8.90
C TYR A 65 8.42 -2.57 -8.25
N VAL A 66 8.08 -1.81 -7.21
CA VAL A 66 9.00 -0.86 -6.55
C VAL A 66 9.85 -1.52 -5.47
N PHE A 67 9.27 -2.42 -4.66
CA PHE A 67 9.92 -3.04 -3.53
C PHE A 67 10.48 -4.43 -3.88
N ASP A 68 11.68 -4.71 -3.38
CA ASP A 68 12.37 -5.99 -3.64
C ASP A 68 11.89 -7.08 -2.67
N THR A 69 10.63 -7.51 -2.84
CA THR A 69 10.09 -8.62 -2.06
C THR A 69 10.68 -9.96 -2.50
N PRO A 70 10.95 -10.91 -1.58
CA PRO A 70 10.60 -10.94 -0.15
C PRO A 70 11.63 -10.27 0.77
N TYR A 71 12.72 -9.66 0.25
CA TYR A 71 13.68 -8.93 1.08
C TYR A 71 12.97 -7.75 1.76
N ASP A 72 12.38 -6.85 0.99
CA ASP A 72 11.42 -5.87 1.51
C ASP A 72 10.14 -6.58 1.93
N ARG A 73 9.46 -6.08 2.95
CA ARG A 73 8.30 -6.74 3.53
C ARG A 73 7.04 -5.92 3.38
N ILE A 74 5.96 -6.58 2.96
CA ILE A 74 4.62 -5.99 2.87
C ILE A 74 3.73 -6.67 3.90
N VAL A 75 3.13 -5.87 4.78
CA VAL A 75 2.17 -6.31 5.80
C VAL A 75 0.79 -5.81 5.41
N TRP A 76 -0.11 -6.72 5.09
CA TRP A 76 -1.49 -6.43 4.72
C TRP A 76 -2.38 -6.45 5.96
N ASP A 77 -3.04 -5.31 6.26
CA ASP A 77 -4.02 -5.26 7.34
C ASP A 77 -5.21 -6.16 7.01
N VAL A 78 -5.66 -6.99 7.95
CA VAL A 78 -6.62 -8.07 7.74
C VAL A 78 -6.14 -9.10 6.72
N GLY A 79 -5.69 -8.67 5.55
CA GLY A 79 -5.27 -9.52 4.44
C GLY A 79 -6.34 -9.77 3.37
N HIS A 80 -7.53 -9.20 3.50
CA HIS A 80 -8.64 -9.34 2.55
C HIS A 80 -8.39 -8.67 1.19
N GLN A 81 -7.41 -7.75 1.11
CA GLN A 81 -6.98 -7.06 -0.12
C GLN A 81 -5.85 -7.79 -0.87
N ALA A 82 -5.38 -8.94 -0.37
CA ALA A 82 -4.12 -9.54 -0.79
C ALA A 82 -4.25 -10.58 -1.93
N TYR A 83 -5.35 -10.64 -2.66
CA TYR A 83 -5.44 -11.63 -3.76
C TYR A 83 -4.50 -11.30 -4.92
N GLY A 84 -4.37 -10.04 -5.30
CA GLY A 84 -3.36 -9.62 -6.28
C GLY A 84 -1.94 -9.99 -5.84
N HIS A 85 -1.62 -9.82 -4.56
CA HIS A 85 -0.36 -10.25 -3.96
C HIS A 85 -0.13 -11.76 -4.12
N LYS A 86 -1.13 -12.61 -3.81
CA LYS A 86 -1.02 -14.05 -4.01
C LYS A 86 -0.78 -14.42 -5.47
N ILE A 87 -1.48 -13.77 -6.39
CA ILE A 87 -1.36 -14.00 -7.84
C ILE A 87 0.06 -13.69 -8.32
N LEU A 88 0.62 -12.54 -7.92
CA LEU A 88 1.95 -12.08 -8.33
C LEU A 88 3.11 -12.80 -7.62
N THR A 89 2.82 -13.62 -6.62
CA THR A 89 3.81 -14.34 -5.81
C THR A 89 3.74 -15.86 -5.97
N GLY A 90 3.45 -16.32 -7.21
CA GLY A 90 3.55 -17.72 -7.61
C GLY A 90 2.37 -18.60 -7.22
N ARG A 91 1.23 -18.01 -6.80
CA ARG A 91 0.04 -18.77 -6.40
C ARG A 91 -1.12 -18.66 -7.38
N ARG A 92 -0.88 -18.07 -8.57
CA ARG A 92 -1.88 -17.90 -9.63
C ARG A 92 -2.57 -19.22 -10.00
N ASP A 93 -1.79 -20.24 -10.31
CA ASP A 93 -2.33 -21.52 -10.82
C ASP A 93 -3.09 -22.31 -9.75
N ARG A 94 -2.75 -22.07 -8.48
CA ARG A 94 -3.46 -22.65 -7.33
C ARG A 94 -4.66 -21.82 -6.86
N PHE A 95 -4.91 -20.66 -7.48
CA PHE A 95 -5.96 -19.74 -7.02
C PHE A 95 -7.38 -20.33 -7.14
N VAL A 96 -7.57 -21.32 -8.02
CA VAL A 96 -8.81 -22.10 -8.12
C VAL A 96 -9.22 -22.79 -6.82
N ASP A 97 -8.26 -23.08 -5.94
CA ASP A 97 -8.47 -23.67 -4.62
C ASP A 97 -8.41 -22.66 -3.47
N ASN A 98 -8.44 -21.36 -3.77
CA ASN A 98 -8.44 -20.32 -2.76
C ASN A 98 -9.67 -20.45 -1.84
N ARG A 99 -9.44 -20.45 -0.51
CA ARG A 99 -10.45 -20.62 0.55
C ARG A 99 -11.12 -22.00 0.62
N LYS A 100 -10.66 -22.99 -0.14
CA LYS A 100 -11.11 -24.38 -0.01
C LYS A 100 -10.29 -25.10 1.05
N PHE A 101 -10.87 -26.16 1.62
CA PHE A 101 -10.14 -27.01 2.56
C PHE A 101 -8.91 -27.64 1.85
N GLY A 102 -7.74 -27.50 2.47
CA GLY A 102 -6.46 -27.96 1.87
C GLY A 102 -5.96 -27.10 0.71
N GLY A 103 -6.69 -26.05 0.32
CA GLY A 103 -6.28 -25.10 -0.70
C GLY A 103 -5.57 -23.86 -0.11
N LEU A 104 -5.55 -22.77 -0.87
CA LEU A 104 -4.96 -21.51 -0.41
C LEU A 104 -5.82 -20.84 0.67
N SER A 105 -5.18 -20.27 1.68
CA SER A 105 -5.82 -19.40 2.66
C SER A 105 -6.44 -18.15 2.00
N GLY A 106 -7.55 -17.67 2.54
CA GLY A 106 -8.16 -16.42 2.10
C GLY A 106 -7.38 -15.16 2.50
N PHE A 107 -6.33 -15.31 3.30
CA PHE A 107 -5.42 -14.26 3.78
C PHE A 107 -3.96 -14.65 3.51
N PRO A 108 -3.01 -13.71 3.57
CA PRO A 108 -1.59 -14.04 3.58
C PRO A 108 -1.29 -15.06 4.68
N ASN A 109 -0.49 -16.05 4.35
CA ASN A 109 -0.08 -17.10 5.29
C ASN A 109 1.40 -17.43 5.09
N PRO A 110 2.28 -17.17 6.07
CA PRO A 110 3.70 -17.46 5.99
C PRO A 110 4.04 -18.95 5.70
N ASP A 111 3.14 -19.86 6.04
CA ASP A 111 3.32 -21.27 5.72
C ASP A 111 3.05 -21.60 4.23
N GLU A 112 2.41 -20.69 3.50
CA GLU A 112 2.15 -20.84 2.07
C GLU A 112 3.23 -20.23 1.17
N SER A 113 3.85 -19.14 1.62
CA SER A 113 4.76 -18.38 0.80
C SER A 113 5.73 -17.52 1.62
N ILE A 114 6.99 -17.47 1.17
CA ILE A 114 8.01 -16.57 1.75
C ILE A 114 7.68 -15.08 1.56
N TYR A 115 6.76 -14.75 0.66
CA TYR A 115 6.29 -13.39 0.42
C TYR A 115 5.23 -12.96 1.44
N ASP A 116 4.60 -13.89 2.14
CA ASP A 116 3.58 -13.63 3.15
C ASP A 116 4.28 -13.36 4.49
N THR A 117 4.51 -12.11 4.82
CA THR A 117 5.32 -11.68 5.95
C THR A 117 4.60 -11.82 7.30
N PHE A 118 3.28 -11.71 7.28
CA PHE A 118 2.45 -11.67 8.48
C PHE A 118 1.03 -12.16 8.18
N MET A 119 0.53 -13.02 9.04
CA MET A 119 -0.86 -13.48 8.99
C MET A 119 -1.68 -12.70 10.02
N ALA A 120 -2.60 -11.87 9.56
CA ALA A 120 -3.43 -11.06 10.43
C ALA A 120 -4.82 -11.68 10.68
N GLY A 121 -5.73 -11.54 9.71
CA GLY A 121 -7.14 -11.88 9.88
C GLY A 121 -7.96 -10.88 10.72
N HIS A 122 -7.31 -10.11 11.59
CA HIS A 122 -7.91 -9.04 12.38
C HIS A 122 -7.45 -7.67 11.88
N ALA A 123 -8.33 -6.66 12.01
CA ALA A 123 -8.06 -5.30 11.60
C ALA A 123 -7.12 -4.56 12.58
N SER A 124 -6.49 -3.51 12.09
CA SER A 124 -5.74 -2.50 12.85
C SER A 124 -4.38 -2.92 13.40
N ASN A 125 -3.88 -4.12 13.10
CA ASN A 125 -2.62 -4.64 13.66
C ASN A 125 -1.40 -4.53 12.73
N SER A 126 -1.60 -4.21 11.45
CA SER A 126 -0.53 -4.16 10.45
C SER A 126 0.56 -3.16 10.77
N ILE A 127 0.20 -1.97 11.29
CA ILE A 127 1.15 -0.90 11.61
C ILE A 127 2.06 -1.34 12.75
N SER A 128 1.52 -1.91 13.82
CA SER A 128 2.30 -2.40 14.95
C SER A 128 3.22 -3.56 14.57
N ALA A 129 2.73 -4.48 13.72
CA ALA A 129 3.53 -5.59 13.21
C ALA A 129 4.68 -5.09 12.32
N ALA A 130 4.39 -4.17 11.38
CA ALA A 130 5.38 -3.55 10.51
C ALA A 130 6.44 -2.76 11.30
N LEU A 131 6.00 -2.03 12.33
CA LEU A 131 6.92 -1.30 13.22
C LEU A 131 7.86 -2.26 13.96
N GLY A 132 7.36 -3.35 14.49
CA GLY A 132 8.19 -4.38 15.13
C GLY A 132 9.25 -4.94 14.19
N MET A 133 8.89 -5.22 12.93
CA MET A 133 9.84 -5.66 11.90
C MET A 133 10.88 -4.58 11.57
N ALA A 134 10.46 -3.32 11.44
CA ALA A 134 11.37 -2.21 11.14
C ALA A 134 12.36 -1.95 12.28
N VAL A 135 11.91 -2.07 13.52
CA VAL A 135 12.78 -1.97 14.71
C VAL A 135 13.77 -3.14 14.74
N ALA A 136 13.30 -4.37 14.51
CA ALA A 136 14.17 -5.55 14.45
C ALA A 136 15.26 -5.40 13.40
N THR A 137 14.93 -4.96 12.18
CA THR A 137 15.89 -4.65 11.10
C THR A 137 16.98 -3.66 11.56
N THR A 138 16.56 -2.63 12.31
CA THR A 138 17.50 -1.63 12.84
C THR A 138 18.42 -2.21 13.91
N LEU A 139 17.86 -3.00 14.84
CA LEU A 139 18.64 -3.62 15.92
C LEU A 139 19.61 -4.69 15.41
N GLN A 140 19.25 -5.39 14.35
CA GLN A 140 20.10 -6.40 13.71
C GLN A 140 21.19 -5.80 12.84
N GLY A 141 21.16 -4.50 12.58
CA GLY A 141 22.15 -3.81 11.75
C GLY A 141 22.14 -4.26 10.28
N GLU A 142 20.98 -4.67 9.75
CA GLU A 142 20.86 -5.13 8.36
C GLU A 142 21.33 -4.07 7.35
N THR A 143 22.14 -4.49 6.38
CA THR A 143 22.69 -3.63 5.33
C THR A 143 22.66 -4.34 3.97
N PRO A 144 22.00 -3.77 2.93
CA PRO A 144 21.21 -2.54 2.95
C PRO A 144 20.00 -2.65 3.88
N ARG A 145 19.49 -1.51 4.34
CA ARG A 145 18.32 -1.50 5.24
C ARG A 145 17.06 -1.88 4.50
N ARG A 146 16.37 -2.90 5.00
CA ARG A 146 15.09 -3.40 4.46
C ARG A 146 13.97 -2.35 4.57
N ASN A 147 13.15 -2.23 3.54
CA ASN A 147 11.92 -1.45 3.59
C ASN A 147 10.78 -2.30 4.16
N ILE A 148 9.98 -1.70 5.04
CA ILE A 148 8.79 -2.34 5.61
C ILE A 148 7.57 -1.50 5.24
N VAL A 149 6.59 -2.12 4.59
CA VAL A 149 5.37 -1.46 4.12
C VAL A 149 4.16 -2.05 4.85
N ALA A 150 3.38 -1.21 5.52
CA ALA A 150 2.07 -1.57 6.05
C ALA A 150 0.98 -1.02 5.13
N VAL A 151 0.08 -1.88 4.67
CA VAL A 151 -1.10 -1.48 3.89
C VAL A 151 -2.32 -1.63 4.77
N ILE A 152 -3.02 -0.54 5.05
CA ILE A 152 -4.18 -0.50 5.95
C ILE A 152 -5.35 0.22 5.27
N GLY A 153 -6.57 -0.25 5.49
CA GLY A 153 -7.79 0.40 5.02
C GLY A 153 -8.28 1.51 5.95
N ASP A 154 -9.13 2.38 5.42
CA ASP A 154 -9.76 3.52 6.10
C ASP A 154 -10.57 3.11 7.34
N ALA A 155 -11.34 2.03 7.27
CA ALA A 155 -12.04 1.51 8.44
C ALA A 155 -11.07 0.97 9.50
N SER A 156 -10.02 0.25 9.08
CA SER A 156 -9.06 -0.37 9.99
C SER A 156 -8.18 0.64 10.72
N ILE A 157 -7.84 1.79 10.12
CA ILE A 157 -7.02 2.82 10.76
C ILE A 157 -7.73 3.49 11.94
N SER A 158 -9.06 3.40 12.02
CA SER A 158 -9.84 3.94 13.13
C SER A 158 -9.72 3.11 14.43
N GLY A 159 -9.16 1.91 14.38
CA GLY A 159 -8.96 1.07 15.55
C GLY A 159 -7.86 1.57 16.48
N GLY A 160 -8.06 1.41 17.80
CA GLY A 160 -7.11 1.88 18.82
C GLY A 160 -5.70 1.33 18.65
N LEU A 161 -5.56 0.07 18.24
CA LEU A 161 -4.26 -0.57 18.01
C LEU A 161 -3.49 0.09 16.84
N ALA A 162 -4.18 0.54 15.78
CA ALA A 162 -3.56 1.29 14.70
C ALA A 162 -3.03 2.64 15.18
N PHE A 163 -3.79 3.36 16.02
CA PHE A 163 -3.34 4.60 16.64
C PHE A 163 -2.14 4.41 17.55
N GLU A 164 -2.13 3.35 18.34
CA GLU A 164 -0.98 3.00 19.17
C GLU A 164 0.26 2.73 18.32
N GLY A 165 0.11 1.97 17.24
CA GLY A 165 1.18 1.71 16.27
C GLY A 165 1.72 3.01 15.67
N ILE A 166 0.86 3.91 15.21
CA ILE A 166 1.21 5.22 14.64
C ILE A 166 1.96 6.08 15.68
N ASN A 167 1.45 6.16 16.91
CA ASN A 167 2.06 6.93 17.97
C ASN A 167 3.47 6.43 18.31
N ASN A 168 3.69 5.13 18.33
CA ASN A 168 5.01 4.55 18.56
C ASN A 168 5.93 4.73 17.37
N ALA A 169 5.43 4.61 16.13
CA ALA A 169 6.20 4.79 14.91
C ALA A 169 6.80 6.20 14.81
N ALA A 170 6.08 7.21 15.31
CA ALA A 170 6.53 8.59 15.32
C ALA A 170 7.79 8.84 16.16
N ASN A 171 8.00 8.05 17.21
CA ASN A 171 9.09 8.22 18.16
C ASN A 171 10.28 7.26 17.91
N THR A 172 10.08 6.29 17.04
CA THR A 172 11.08 5.23 16.80
C THR A 172 11.74 5.43 15.44
N PRO A 173 13.07 5.59 15.35
CA PRO A 173 13.76 5.63 14.06
C PRO A 173 13.53 4.34 13.29
N ASN A 174 12.84 4.44 12.14
CA ASN A 174 12.47 3.27 11.35
C ASN A 174 12.47 3.59 9.85
N ASN A 175 12.45 2.54 9.03
CA ASN A 175 12.29 2.63 7.58
C ASN A 175 10.96 2.00 7.17
N MET A 176 9.87 2.58 7.67
CA MET A 176 8.52 2.08 7.47
C MET A 176 7.70 3.05 6.62
N LEU A 177 6.94 2.49 5.69
CA LEU A 177 5.92 3.19 4.92
C LEU A 177 4.55 2.67 5.33
N VAL A 178 3.65 3.56 5.71
CA VAL A 178 2.24 3.22 5.91
C VAL A 178 1.46 3.73 4.71
N ILE A 179 0.72 2.84 4.06
CA ILE A 179 -0.17 3.16 2.95
C ILE A 179 -1.59 3.01 3.44
N LEU A 180 -2.28 4.14 3.53
CA LEU A 180 -3.72 4.18 3.78
C LEU A 180 -4.45 4.02 2.45
N ASN A 181 -5.08 2.86 2.25
CA ASN A 181 -5.96 2.61 1.11
C ASN A 181 -7.37 3.03 1.50
N ASP A 182 -7.72 4.24 1.11
CA ASP A 182 -9.01 4.87 1.39
C ASP A 182 -9.88 4.81 0.13
N ASN A 183 -10.94 4.03 0.18
CA ASN A 183 -11.95 3.91 -0.87
C ASN A 183 -13.35 4.26 -0.36
N ASP A 184 -13.43 4.85 0.85
CA ASP A 184 -14.67 5.26 1.53
C ASP A 184 -15.69 4.11 1.69
N MET A 185 -15.20 2.87 1.71
CA MET A 185 -16.00 1.65 1.76
C MET A 185 -15.48 0.68 2.81
N SER A 186 -16.37 0.26 3.69
CA SER A 186 -16.19 -0.91 4.56
C SER A 186 -17.32 -1.94 4.31
N ILE A 187 -17.50 -2.90 5.21
CA ILE A 187 -18.66 -3.82 5.15
C ILE A 187 -19.96 -3.04 5.33
N ASP A 188 -19.92 -1.95 6.10
CA ASP A 188 -20.99 -1.00 6.35
C ASP A 188 -20.41 0.42 6.27
N ASP A 189 -21.25 1.46 6.34
CA ASP A 189 -20.82 2.85 6.31
C ASP A 189 -19.79 3.13 7.42
N ASN A 190 -18.69 3.75 7.05
CA ASN A 190 -17.67 4.14 8.00
C ASN A 190 -18.22 5.18 8.96
N VAL A 191 -18.09 4.94 10.27
CA VAL A 191 -18.57 5.85 11.31
C VAL A 191 -17.41 6.49 12.09
N GLY A 192 -17.66 7.70 12.60
CA GLY A 192 -16.75 8.40 13.50
C GLY A 192 -16.06 9.61 12.89
N SER A 193 -15.51 10.45 13.76
CA SER A 193 -14.89 11.73 13.41
C SER A 193 -13.61 11.57 12.59
N LEU A 194 -12.88 10.45 12.75
CA LEU A 194 -11.69 10.20 11.97
C LEU A 194 -12.02 9.99 10.50
N ASN A 195 -13.09 9.25 10.18
CA ASN A 195 -13.54 9.06 8.82
C ASN A 195 -13.93 10.39 8.17
N SER A 196 -14.73 11.21 8.87
CA SER A 196 -15.06 12.55 8.41
C SER A 196 -13.81 13.41 8.19
N TYR A 197 -12.79 13.25 9.05
CA TYR A 197 -11.52 13.96 8.92
C TYR A 197 -10.72 13.49 7.69
N LEU A 198 -10.63 12.17 7.43
CA LEU A 198 -9.97 11.61 6.26
C LEU A 198 -10.67 12.05 4.97
N ALA A 199 -12.00 12.00 4.94
CA ALA A 199 -12.80 12.51 3.81
C ALA A 199 -12.51 14.00 3.52
N HIS A 200 -12.33 14.83 4.54
CA HIS A 200 -11.91 16.24 4.37
C HIS A 200 -10.50 16.37 3.81
N LEU A 201 -9.57 15.49 4.16
CA LEU A 201 -8.21 15.49 3.60
C LEU A 201 -8.22 15.17 2.11
N THR A 202 -9.02 14.18 1.70
CA THR A 202 -9.11 13.72 0.31
C THR A 202 -9.82 14.73 -0.60
N THR A 203 -10.76 15.51 -0.07
CA THR A 203 -11.53 16.50 -0.83
C THR A 203 -10.85 17.86 -1.02
N SER A 204 -9.70 18.10 -0.41
CA SER A 204 -8.94 19.36 -0.47
C SER A 204 -8.25 19.60 -1.86
N ARG A 205 -8.99 19.40 -2.95
CA ARG A 205 -8.54 19.62 -4.35
C ARG A 205 -7.99 21.03 -4.64
N PRO A 206 -8.47 22.15 -4.03
CA PRO A 206 -7.92 23.46 -4.29
C PRO A 206 -6.46 23.63 -3.87
N TYR A 207 -6.09 23.06 -2.73
CA TYR A 207 -4.73 23.15 -2.17
C TYR A 207 -3.69 22.46 -3.08
N ASN A 208 -3.99 21.25 -3.53
CA ASN A 208 -3.09 20.50 -4.42
C ASN A 208 -2.89 21.18 -5.79
N ARG A 209 -3.92 21.84 -6.32
CA ARG A 209 -3.84 22.61 -7.57
C ARG A 209 -2.97 23.86 -7.42
N ILE A 210 -3.08 24.59 -6.30
CA ILE A 210 -2.25 25.76 -5.99
C ILE A 210 -0.79 25.36 -5.77
N ARG A 211 -0.54 24.31 -4.99
CA ARG A 211 0.80 23.77 -4.74
C ARG A 211 1.49 23.34 -6.04
N TYR A 212 0.80 22.64 -6.93
CA TYR A 212 1.35 22.22 -8.21
C TYR A 212 1.65 23.39 -9.16
N ARG A 213 0.81 24.42 -9.15
CA ARG A 213 1.06 25.66 -9.91
C ARG A 213 2.27 26.43 -9.38
N LEU A 214 2.39 26.55 -8.05
CA LEU A 214 3.51 27.21 -7.40
C LEU A 214 4.82 26.45 -7.63
N TYR A 215 4.83 25.13 -7.52
CA TYR A 215 5.99 24.31 -7.84
C TYR A 215 6.44 24.48 -9.30
N ARG A 216 5.51 24.49 -10.26
CA ARG A 216 5.80 24.73 -11.67
C ARG A 216 6.38 26.12 -11.91
N LEU A 217 5.85 27.14 -11.22
CA LEU A 217 6.35 28.52 -11.31
C LEU A 217 7.79 28.64 -10.77
N LEU A 218 8.05 28.09 -9.60
CA LEU A 218 9.37 28.09 -8.98
C LEU A 218 10.41 27.31 -9.80
N ARG A 219 10.00 26.20 -10.43
CA ARG A 219 10.86 25.46 -11.36
C ARG A 219 11.14 26.24 -12.64
N ARG A 220 10.15 26.96 -13.18
CA ARG A 220 10.30 27.82 -14.35
C ARG A 220 11.24 29.00 -14.09
N LEU A 221 11.27 29.52 -12.88
CA LEU A 221 12.13 30.60 -12.45
C LEU A 221 13.55 30.14 -12.07
N HIS A 222 13.90 28.87 -12.28
CA HIS A 222 15.20 28.27 -11.92
C HIS A 222 15.62 28.48 -10.45
N LEU A 223 14.66 28.75 -9.56
CA LEU A 223 14.90 28.96 -8.13
C LEU A 223 15.08 27.63 -7.35
N ILE A 224 14.85 26.50 -8.00
CA ILE A 224 15.00 25.16 -7.43
C ILE A 224 16.20 24.49 -8.08
N SER A 225 17.31 24.41 -7.34
CA SER A 225 18.50 23.61 -7.66
C SER A 225 18.49 22.33 -6.81
N GLU A 226 18.92 21.20 -7.38
CA GLU A 226 18.87 19.87 -6.74
C GLU A 226 19.61 19.77 -5.39
N GLY A 227 20.59 20.62 -5.13
CA GLY A 227 21.34 20.66 -3.87
C GLY A 227 20.64 21.35 -2.68
N LYS A 228 19.44 21.91 -2.86
CA LYS A 228 18.71 22.67 -1.82
C LYS A 228 17.36 22.06 -1.42
N LYS A 229 17.13 20.79 -1.77
CA LYS A 229 15.89 20.06 -1.50
C LYS A 229 15.42 20.15 -0.05
N ASP A 230 16.32 19.98 0.91
CA ASP A 230 15.96 19.98 2.35
C ASP A 230 15.54 21.34 2.89
N ARG A 231 16.14 22.44 2.39
CA ARG A 231 15.73 23.80 2.79
C ARG A 231 14.39 24.17 2.20
N ILE A 232 14.11 23.76 0.96
CA ILE A 232 12.83 24.03 0.28
C ILE A 232 11.71 23.21 0.92
N LEU A 233 12.00 21.97 1.35
CA LEU A 233 11.05 21.14 2.10
C LEU A 233 10.70 21.77 3.46
N ARG A 234 11.69 22.28 4.21
CA ARG A 234 11.44 22.99 5.48
C ARG A 234 10.66 24.29 5.28
N PHE A 235 10.99 25.07 4.24
CA PHE A 235 10.28 26.29 3.91
C PHE A 235 8.83 26.00 3.46
N ASN A 236 8.60 24.98 2.62
CA ASN A 236 7.27 24.53 2.24
C ASN A 236 6.44 24.08 3.44
N ASN A 237 7.05 23.34 4.38
CA ASN A 237 6.37 22.90 5.61
C ASN A 237 6.04 24.09 6.53
N SER A 238 6.93 25.09 6.63
CA SER A 238 6.66 26.31 7.38
C SER A 238 5.61 27.18 6.71
N LEU A 239 5.62 27.28 5.39
CA LEU A 239 4.60 28.03 4.63
C LEU A 239 3.23 27.33 4.67
N LYS A 240 3.22 26.00 4.63
CA LYS A 240 2.03 25.18 4.81
C LYS A 240 1.44 25.37 6.20
N ALA A 241 2.26 25.37 7.25
CA ALA A 241 1.85 25.63 8.63
C ALA A 241 1.26 27.04 8.82
N LEU A 242 1.73 28.04 8.06
CA LEU A 242 1.21 29.41 8.09
C LEU A 242 -0.09 29.59 7.28
N LEU A 243 -0.27 28.83 6.21
CA LEU A 243 -1.39 28.98 5.28
C LEU A 243 -2.56 28.04 5.56
N THR A 244 -2.31 26.89 6.20
CA THR A 244 -3.35 25.95 6.60
C THR A 244 -3.58 26.04 8.10
N LYS A 245 -4.74 26.53 8.49
CA LYS A 245 -5.20 26.55 9.89
C LYS A 245 -5.44 25.14 10.47
N GLN A 246 -5.25 24.08 9.72
CA GLN A 246 -5.43 22.69 10.15
C GLN A 246 -4.14 21.91 9.90
N HIS A 247 -3.43 21.58 10.98
CA HIS A 247 -2.39 20.58 10.97
C HIS A 247 -3.04 19.21 10.77
N ASN A 248 -2.53 18.44 9.79
CA ASN A 248 -2.89 17.05 9.63
C ASN A 248 -2.46 16.29 10.91
N ILE A 249 -3.31 15.39 11.42
CA ILE A 249 -3.03 14.61 12.63
C ILE A 249 -1.69 13.85 12.51
N PHE A 250 -1.34 13.36 11.32
CA PHE A 250 -0.08 12.65 11.09
C PHE A 250 1.13 13.58 11.18
N GLU A 251 1.01 14.81 10.66
CA GLU A 251 2.06 15.85 10.80
C GLU A 251 2.19 16.31 12.26
N GLY A 252 1.08 16.37 13.00
CA GLY A 252 1.07 16.63 14.44
C GLY A 252 1.81 15.56 15.25
N LEU A 253 1.83 14.32 14.76
CA LEU A 253 2.61 13.20 15.30
C LEU A 253 4.02 13.10 14.71
N ASN A 254 4.50 14.13 13.99
CA ASN A 254 5.82 14.12 13.32
C ASN A 254 5.98 13.02 12.26
N ILE A 255 4.88 12.56 11.67
CA ILE A 255 4.86 11.60 10.56
C ILE A 255 4.74 12.37 9.26
N ARG A 256 5.61 12.08 8.31
CA ARG A 256 5.56 12.69 6.99
C ARG A 256 4.38 12.13 6.20
N TYR A 257 3.41 12.98 5.87
CA TYR A 257 2.23 12.61 5.11
C TYR A 257 2.36 13.01 3.63
N PHE A 258 2.00 12.08 2.75
CA PHE A 258 1.87 12.29 1.31
C PHE A 258 0.44 11.89 0.92
N GLY A 259 -0.37 12.84 0.58
CA GLY A 259 -1.74 12.57 0.19
C GLY A 259 -2.40 13.79 -0.43
N PRO A 260 -3.64 13.63 -0.92
CA PRO A 260 -4.40 14.71 -1.52
C PRO A 260 -4.69 15.84 -0.57
#